data_0b6f20306545e3851faf138fd0239b04
#
_entry.id   0b6f20306545e3851faf138fd0239b04
#
_cell.length_a   1.000
_cell.length_b   1.000
_cell.length_c   1.000
_cell.angle_alpha   90.00
_cell.angle_beta   90.00
_cell.angle_gamma   90.00
#
_symmetry.space_group_name_H-M   'P 1'
#
loop_
_entity.id
_entity.type
_entity.pdbx_description
1 polymer ?
#
loop_
_entity_poly.entity_id
_entity_poly.type
_entity_poly.pdbx_seq_one_letter_code
_entity_poly.pdbx_strand_id
1 'polypeptide(L)'
;MTDRSATGRRAILKKYDVLPRTYWPGNERRGNALLFMNRNASALWKGNLHEGEGILTTESGVLSKTQYSFRTRFAEGRGTNPDELIAASLGGCFSMALSNELGLCGFHPQRIETTATATLEDLAAGWTVTHIQLDVHANVPDASQAGFMDAAIAAKTNCPISRLLKTNISMTASLDR
;
A
#
# COMPACT_ATOMS: atom_id res chain seq x y z
N MET A 1 -19.76 12.41 38.30
CA MET A 1 -18.55 12.12 37.51
C MET A 1 -18.99 11.72 36.11
N THR A 2 -19.04 12.67 35.20
CA THR A 2 -19.56 12.50 33.83
C THR A 2 -18.40 12.24 32.89
N ASP A 3 -18.47 11.08 32.25
CA ASP A 3 -17.50 10.59 31.25
C ASP A 3 -17.37 11.54 30.05
N ARG A 4 -16.27 12.28 29.95
CA ARG A 4 -15.93 13.16 28.83
C ARG A 4 -15.11 12.47 27.72
N SER A 5 -14.89 11.15 27.80
CA SER A 5 -14.03 10.42 26.85
C SER A 5 -14.74 9.93 25.57
N ALA A 6 -16.07 9.84 25.59
CA ALA A 6 -16.84 9.28 24.47
C ALA A 6 -17.18 10.32 23.37
N THR A 7 -17.20 11.61 23.71
CA THR A 7 -17.63 12.68 22.80
C THR A 7 -16.53 13.04 21.76
N GLY A 8 -15.26 12.94 22.14
CA GLY A 8 -14.15 13.27 21.23
C GLY A 8 -13.97 12.26 20.09
N ARG A 9 -14.13 10.98 20.36
CA ARG A 9 -14.01 9.91 19.34
C ARG A 9 -15.13 9.91 18.29
N ARG A 10 -16.34 10.30 18.67
CA ARG A 10 -17.47 10.43 17.72
C ARG A 10 -17.35 11.65 16.80
N ALA A 11 -16.70 12.71 17.24
CA ALA A 11 -16.50 13.92 16.42
C ALA A 11 -15.44 13.69 15.33
N ILE A 12 -14.38 12.91 15.61
CA ILE A 12 -13.36 12.57 14.64
C ILE A 12 -13.90 11.65 13.55
N LEU A 13 -14.70 10.64 13.92
CA LEU A 13 -15.29 9.70 12.95
C LEU A 13 -16.30 10.38 12.01
N LYS A 14 -17.02 11.43 12.43
CA LYS A 14 -17.95 12.19 11.58
C LYS A 14 -17.26 13.08 10.54
N LYS A 15 -16.00 13.45 10.75
CA LYS A 15 -15.24 14.28 9.81
C LYS A 15 -14.72 13.48 8.61
N TYR A 16 -14.69 12.15 8.70
CA TYR A 16 -14.20 11.23 7.67
C TYR A 16 -15.30 10.38 7.02
N ASP A 17 -16.58 10.66 7.33
CA ASP A 17 -17.69 10.05 6.64
C ASP A 17 -17.74 10.54 5.19
N VAL A 18 -17.22 9.71 4.33
CA VAL A 18 -17.38 9.74 2.87
C VAL A 18 -16.90 11.03 2.20
N LEU A 19 -15.63 11.03 1.80
CA LEU A 19 -15.16 11.97 0.79
C LEU A 19 -16.11 11.97 -0.41
N PRO A 20 -16.61 13.14 -0.82
CA PRO A 20 -17.40 13.20 -2.04
C PRO A 20 -16.56 12.65 -3.20
N ARG A 21 -17.14 11.81 -4.02
CA ARG A 21 -16.57 11.22 -5.25
C ARG A 21 -15.95 12.23 -6.23
N THR A 22 -15.94 13.49 -5.89
CA THR A 22 -15.49 14.61 -6.73
C THR A 22 -13.97 14.84 -6.73
N TYR A 23 -13.20 14.07 -5.96
CA TYR A 23 -11.76 14.36 -5.76
C TYR A 23 -10.79 13.66 -6.71
N TRP A 24 -11.26 12.85 -7.67
CA TRP A 24 -10.40 12.39 -8.74
C TRP A 24 -10.35 13.43 -9.86
N PRO A 25 -9.15 13.96 -10.22
CA PRO A 25 -9.01 14.81 -11.38
C PRO A 25 -9.43 14.00 -12.61
N GLY A 26 -10.53 14.40 -13.23
CA GLY A 26 -11.17 13.68 -14.36
C GLY A 26 -12.63 13.30 -14.13
N ASN A 27 -13.23 13.64 -12.98
CA ASN A 27 -14.66 13.41 -12.75
C ASN A 27 -15.52 14.60 -13.25
N GLU A 28 -15.37 14.96 -14.51
CA GLU A 28 -16.47 15.62 -15.21
C GLU A 28 -17.58 14.58 -15.32
N ARG A 29 -18.75 14.93 -14.79
CA ARG A 29 -19.96 14.12 -14.70
C ARG A 29 -20.29 13.45 -16.03
N ARG A 30 -19.79 12.26 -16.25
CA ARG A 30 -20.46 11.28 -17.10
C ARG A 30 -21.33 10.47 -16.16
N GLY A 31 -22.63 10.56 -16.32
CA GLY A 31 -23.64 10.00 -15.43
C GLY A 31 -23.24 8.67 -14.78
N ASN A 32 -23.99 8.16 -13.83
CA ASN A 32 -23.84 6.99 -12.94
C ASN A 32 -23.03 5.76 -13.42
N ALA A 33 -22.03 5.93 -14.31
CA ALA A 33 -21.14 4.89 -14.78
C ALA A 33 -20.12 4.59 -13.69
N LEU A 34 -20.19 3.38 -13.14
CA LEU A 34 -19.14 2.81 -12.30
C LEU A 34 -17.83 2.83 -13.11
N LEU A 35 -16.81 3.53 -12.59
CA LEU A 35 -15.49 3.50 -13.19
C LEU A 35 -14.84 2.16 -12.82
N PHE A 36 -14.76 1.25 -13.79
CA PHE A 36 -13.98 0.03 -13.68
C PHE A 36 -12.62 0.26 -14.34
N MET A 37 -11.56 -0.04 -13.60
CA MET A 37 -10.20 -0.05 -14.14
C MET A 37 -9.65 -1.46 -14.03
N ASN A 38 -9.35 -2.08 -15.16
CA ASN A 38 -8.66 -3.35 -15.23
C ASN A 38 -7.16 -3.10 -15.42
N ARG A 39 -6.34 -3.94 -14.80
CA ARG A 39 -4.90 -4.01 -15.01
C ARG A 39 -4.51 -5.47 -15.16
N ASN A 40 -3.70 -5.77 -16.16
CA ASN A 40 -3.36 -7.12 -16.53
C ASN A 40 -1.87 -7.39 -16.31
N ALA A 41 -1.59 -8.58 -15.82
CA ALA A 41 -0.27 -9.16 -15.78
C ALA A 41 -0.37 -10.63 -16.19
N SER A 42 0.69 -11.16 -16.77
CA SER A 42 0.79 -12.57 -17.13
C SER A 42 2.01 -13.20 -16.48
N ALA A 43 1.90 -14.47 -16.12
CA ALA A 43 2.98 -15.29 -15.61
C ALA A 43 3.07 -16.58 -16.45
N LEU A 44 4.30 -16.95 -16.77
CA LEU A 44 4.61 -18.25 -17.36
C LEU A 44 5.58 -18.96 -16.41
N TRP A 45 5.33 -20.23 -16.13
CA TRP A 45 6.23 -21.12 -15.38
C TRP A 45 6.53 -22.36 -16.21
N LYS A 46 7.79 -22.80 -16.16
CA LYS A 46 8.27 -24.02 -16.84
C LYS A 46 9.07 -24.87 -15.86
N GLY A 47 8.80 -26.15 -15.84
CA GLY A 47 9.51 -27.12 -15.00
C GLY A 47 8.87 -27.33 -13.62
N ASN A 48 9.55 -28.12 -12.77
CA ASN A 48 9.15 -28.38 -11.40
C ASN A 48 9.44 -27.17 -10.48
N LEU A 49 9.02 -27.23 -9.21
CA LEU A 49 9.15 -26.10 -8.29
C LEU A 49 10.60 -25.70 -8.05
N HIS A 50 11.52 -26.64 -7.87
CA HIS A 50 12.89 -26.37 -7.44
C HIS A 50 13.82 -25.98 -8.57
N GLU A 51 13.66 -26.58 -9.74
CA GLU A 51 14.53 -26.41 -10.92
C GLU A 51 13.88 -25.55 -12.01
N GLY A 52 12.59 -25.30 -11.87
CA GLY A 52 11.83 -24.52 -12.83
C GLY A 52 12.15 -23.03 -12.78
N GLU A 53 11.76 -22.36 -13.84
CA GLU A 53 11.90 -20.92 -14.01
C GLU A 53 10.62 -20.29 -14.54
N GLY A 54 10.40 -19.04 -14.21
CA GLY A 54 9.24 -18.30 -14.69
C GLY A 54 9.57 -16.92 -15.17
N ILE A 55 8.64 -16.33 -15.90
CA ILE A 55 8.68 -14.93 -16.31
C ILE A 55 7.36 -14.24 -16.02
N LEU A 56 7.45 -12.98 -15.62
CA LEU A 56 6.33 -12.07 -15.40
C LEU A 56 6.34 -10.95 -16.41
N THR A 57 5.17 -10.59 -16.90
CA THR A 57 4.98 -9.44 -17.81
C THR A 57 3.76 -8.66 -17.35
N THR A 58 3.90 -7.34 -17.24
CA THR A 58 2.79 -6.42 -16.96
C THR A 58 2.36 -5.69 -18.24
N GLU A 59 1.09 -5.31 -18.30
CA GLU A 59 0.54 -4.52 -19.41
C GLU A 59 1.29 -3.19 -19.62
N SER A 60 1.77 -2.58 -18.54
CA SER A 60 2.58 -1.34 -18.58
C SER A 60 3.97 -1.53 -19.19
N GLY A 61 4.44 -2.77 -19.31
CA GLY A 61 5.79 -3.08 -19.80
C GLY A 61 6.91 -2.89 -18.77
N VAL A 62 6.61 -2.40 -17.56
CA VAL A 62 7.62 -2.23 -16.49
C VAL A 62 8.24 -3.57 -16.10
N LEU A 63 7.42 -4.63 -15.97
CA LEU A 63 7.93 -5.99 -15.96
C LEU A 63 7.78 -6.55 -17.38
N SER A 64 8.89 -6.83 -18.05
CA SER A 64 8.91 -7.39 -19.39
C SER A 64 9.73 -8.67 -19.40
N LYS A 65 9.05 -9.82 -19.35
CA LYS A 65 9.67 -11.14 -19.22
C LYS A 65 10.65 -11.20 -18.03
N THR A 66 10.30 -10.51 -16.94
CA THR A 66 11.12 -10.45 -15.74
C THR A 66 11.15 -11.82 -15.08
N GLN A 67 12.34 -12.33 -14.85
CA GLN A 67 12.57 -13.68 -14.30
C GLN A 67 12.12 -13.77 -12.83
N TYR A 68 11.57 -14.92 -12.47
CA TYR A 68 11.35 -15.35 -11.10
C TYR A 68 11.54 -16.87 -10.98
N SER A 69 11.93 -17.35 -9.81
CA SER A 69 12.25 -18.75 -9.58
C SER A 69 12.07 -19.12 -8.10
N PHE A 70 12.21 -20.40 -7.78
CA PHE A 70 12.33 -20.84 -6.39
C PHE A 70 13.48 -20.12 -5.66
N ARG A 71 14.65 -20.00 -6.32
CA ARG A 71 15.81 -19.33 -5.73
C ARG A 71 15.57 -17.86 -5.44
N THR A 72 14.88 -17.12 -6.31
CA THR A 72 14.60 -15.70 -6.07
C THR A 72 13.62 -15.47 -4.93
N ARG A 73 12.87 -16.50 -4.54
CA ARG A 73 11.90 -16.42 -3.44
C ARG A 73 12.46 -16.90 -2.10
N PHE A 74 13.26 -17.97 -2.10
CA PHE A 74 13.70 -18.69 -0.90
C PHE A 74 15.21 -18.68 -0.69
N ALA A 75 15.98 -18.08 -1.60
CA ALA A 75 17.42 -17.95 -1.54
C ALA A 75 17.87 -16.68 -2.28
N GLU A 76 19.16 -16.55 -2.56
CA GLU A 76 19.69 -15.47 -3.39
C GLU A 76 19.61 -15.83 -4.88
N GLY A 77 19.16 -14.89 -5.71
CA GLY A 77 19.03 -15.05 -7.15
C GLY A 77 18.74 -13.74 -7.88
N ARG A 78 19.02 -13.70 -9.18
CA ARG A 78 18.63 -12.56 -10.04
C ARG A 78 17.17 -12.72 -10.46
N GLY A 79 16.39 -11.64 -10.33
CA GLY A 79 14.99 -11.63 -10.69
C GLY A 79 14.15 -11.06 -9.56
N THR A 80 12.84 -11.14 -9.70
CA THR A 80 11.87 -10.76 -8.66
C THR A 80 11.25 -11.99 -8.01
N ASN A 81 10.37 -11.77 -7.05
CA ASN A 81 9.55 -12.78 -6.41
C ASN A 81 8.17 -12.21 -6.04
N PRO A 82 7.15 -13.06 -5.80
CA PRO A 82 5.82 -12.59 -5.47
C PRO A 82 5.75 -11.72 -4.21
N ASP A 83 6.57 -12.00 -3.21
CA ASP A 83 6.50 -11.32 -1.92
C ASP A 83 7.06 -9.89 -2.03
N GLU A 84 8.14 -9.70 -2.81
CA GLU A 84 8.68 -8.40 -3.20
C GLU A 84 7.66 -7.57 -3.99
N LEU A 85 6.93 -8.18 -4.91
CA LEU A 85 5.91 -7.50 -5.71
C LEU A 85 4.70 -7.07 -4.87
N ILE A 86 4.32 -7.86 -3.87
CA ILE A 86 3.30 -7.47 -2.87
C ILE A 86 3.80 -6.29 -2.05
N ALA A 87 5.03 -6.32 -1.58
CA ALA A 87 5.64 -5.22 -0.83
C ALA A 87 5.70 -3.93 -1.67
N ALA A 88 6.16 -4.02 -2.93
CA ALA A 88 6.19 -2.89 -3.86
C ALA A 88 4.80 -2.31 -4.12
N SER A 89 3.81 -3.17 -4.33
CA SER A 89 2.40 -2.77 -4.54
C SER A 89 1.85 -2.03 -3.31
N LEU A 90 2.09 -2.55 -2.11
CA LEU A 90 1.64 -1.91 -0.87
C LEU A 90 2.34 -0.59 -0.63
N GLY A 91 3.67 -0.53 -0.77
CA GLY A 91 4.47 0.69 -0.57
C GLY A 91 4.02 1.83 -1.49
N GLY A 92 3.86 1.53 -2.78
CA GLY A 92 3.40 2.51 -3.77
C GLY A 92 1.96 2.98 -3.51
N CYS A 93 1.04 2.05 -3.23
CA CYS A 93 -0.35 2.38 -2.93
C CYS A 93 -0.48 3.20 -1.64
N PHE A 94 0.27 2.85 -0.60
CA PHE A 94 0.32 3.58 0.66
C PHE A 94 0.85 5.01 0.47
N SER A 95 1.95 5.20 -0.24
CA SER A 95 2.52 6.53 -0.50
C SER A 95 1.53 7.45 -1.21
N MET A 96 0.80 6.92 -2.21
CA MET A 96 -0.26 7.67 -2.88
C MET A 96 -1.43 8.00 -1.94
N ALA A 97 -1.84 7.05 -1.10
CA ALA A 97 -2.89 7.25 -0.12
C ALA A 97 -2.48 8.31 0.92
N LEU A 98 -1.24 8.27 1.41
CA LEU A 98 -0.72 9.26 2.35
C LEU A 98 -0.68 10.67 1.73
N SER A 99 -0.24 10.79 0.48
CA SER A 99 -0.28 12.06 -0.24
C SER A 99 -1.70 12.62 -0.34
N ASN A 100 -2.69 11.75 -0.60
CA ASN A 100 -4.09 12.15 -0.65
C ASN A 100 -4.61 12.60 0.74
N GLU A 101 -4.36 11.83 1.80
CA GLU A 101 -4.84 12.15 3.15
C GLU A 101 -4.21 13.46 3.67
N LEU A 102 -2.93 13.70 3.38
CA LEU A 102 -2.26 14.96 3.69
C LEU A 102 -2.91 16.13 2.94
N GLY A 103 -3.17 15.97 1.63
CA GLY A 103 -3.83 16.98 0.82
C GLY A 103 -5.23 17.35 1.32
N LEU A 104 -5.99 16.37 1.83
CA LEU A 104 -7.30 16.60 2.45
C LEU A 104 -7.23 17.42 3.74
N CYS A 105 -6.09 17.35 4.44
CA CYS A 105 -5.81 18.17 5.61
C CYS A 105 -5.20 19.54 5.24
N GLY A 106 -5.01 19.83 3.96
CA GLY A 106 -4.40 21.08 3.48
C GLY A 106 -2.88 21.08 3.54
N PHE A 107 -2.24 19.93 3.76
CA PHE A 107 -0.79 19.78 3.76
C PHE A 107 -0.27 19.38 2.37
N HIS A 108 0.93 19.85 2.03
CA HIS A 108 1.52 19.62 0.70
C HIS A 108 2.83 18.83 0.85
N PRO A 109 2.80 17.50 0.71
CA PRO A 109 4.01 16.70 0.82
C PRO A 109 4.96 17.01 -0.34
N GLN A 110 6.23 17.28 -0.03
CA GLN A 110 7.30 17.43 -1.01
C GLN A 110 7.91 16.08 -1.36
N ARG A 111 7.97 15.16 -0.38
CA ARG A 111 8.53 13.83 -0.55
C ARG A 111 7.85 12.86 0.41
N ILE A 112 7.55 11.67 -0.07
CA ILE A 112 7.14 10.52 0.72
C ILE A 112 7.96 9.34 0.26
N GLU A 113 8.73 8.76 1.15
CA GLU A 113 9.46 7.50 0.95
C GLU A 113 8.83 6.43 1.81
N THR A 114 8.53 5.30 1.21
CA THR A 114 7.95 4.16 1.91
C THR A 114 8.71 2.91 1.55
N THR A 115 9.34 2.29 2.54
CA THR A 115 9.88 0.94 2.44
C THR A 115 8.87 -0.03 3.01
N ALA A 116 8.47 -1.02 2.21
CA ALA A 116 7.60 -2.10 2.66
C ALA A 116 8.40 -3.40 2.72
N THR A 117 8.40 -4.06 3.88
CA THR A 117 9.08 -5.33 4.11
C THR A 117 8.07 -6.42 4.39
N ALA A 118 7.92 -7.38 3.48
CA ALA A 118 7.07 -8.55 3.65
C ALA A 118 7.85 -9.69 4.31
N THR A 119 7.30 -10.27 5.38
CA THR A 119 7.86 -11.42 6.08
C THR A 119 7.13 -12.68 5.67
N LEU A 120 7.87 -13.63 5.09
CA LEU A 120 7.39 -14.95 4.69
C LEU A 120 7.88 -15.99 5.70
N GLU A 121 6.95 -16.76 6.27
CA GLU A 121 7.28 -17.79 7.28
C GLU A 121 6.70 -19.14 6.89
N ASP A 122 7.42 -20.21 7.23
CA ASP A 122 6.94 -21.57 7.08
C ASP A 122 6.15 -21.97 8.33
N LEU A 123 4.83 -22.01 8.19
CA LEU A 123 3.90 -22.35 9.24
C LEU A 123 3.33 -23.75 9.02
N ALA A 124 2.63 -24.31 10.01
CA ALA A 124 1.95 -25.60 9.86
C ALA A 124 0.95 -25.63 8.68
N ALA A 125 0.41 -24.48 8.29
CA ALA A 125 -0.45 -24.32 7.12
C ALA A 125 0.31 -24.11 5.79
N GLY A 126 1.66 -24.05 5.84
CA GLY A 126 2.55 -23.77 4.71
C GLY A 126 3.07 -22.33 4.69
N TRP A 127 3.85 -22.02 3.67
CA TRP A 127 4.48 -20.72 3.48
C TRP A 127 3.44 -19.58 3.44
N THR A 128 3.56 -18.66 4.38
CA THR A 128 2.57 -17.60 4.61
C THR A 128 3.26 -16.25 4.78
N VAL A 129 2.76 -15.21 4.11
CA VAL A 129 3.14 -13.83 4.43
C VAL A 129 2.42 -13.43 5.70
N THR A 130 3.13 -13.44 6.82
CA THR A 130 2.56 -13.23 8.16
C THR A 130 2.50 -11.78 8.57
N HIS A 131 3.38 -10.96 8.02
CA HIS A 131 3.51 -9.56 8.40
C HIS A 131 4.07 -8.72 7.26
N ILE A 132 3.64 -7.46 7.19
CA ILE A 132 4.29 -6.44 6.37
C ILE A 132 4.55 -5.21 7.23
N GLN A 133 5.81 -4.80 7.30
CA GLN A 133 6.23 -3.55 7.93
C GLN A 133 6.28 -2.45 6.88
N LEU A 134 5.73 -1.27 7.20
CA LEU A 134 5.90 -0.03 6.45
C LEU A 134 6.80 0.92 7.24
N ASP A 135 7.93 1.30 6.66
CA ASP A 135 8.80 2.35 7.19
C ASP A 135 8.68 3.57 6.28
N VAL A 136 8.19 4.67 6.85
CA VAL A 136 7.75 5.86 6.12
C VAL A 136 8.54 7.08 6.57
N HIS A 137 9.17 7.76 5.61
CA HIS A 137 9.84 9.03 5.80
C HIS A 137 9.21 10.06 4.87
N ALA A 138 8.77 11.19 5.42
CA ALA A 138 8.11 12.21 4.62
C ALA A 138 8.61 13.61 4.95
N ASN A 139 8.79 14.41 3.91
CA ASN A 139 9.00 15.84 4.03
C ASN A 139 7.69 16.57 3.70
N VAL A 140 7.09 17.19 4.73
CA VAL A 140 5.82 17.92 4.63
C VAL A 140 5.94 19.19 5.47
N PRO A 141 6.49 20.28 4.92
CA PRO A 141 6.85 21.48 5.69
C PRO A 141 5.71 22.10 6.49
N ASP A 142 4.48 22.00 5.96
CA ASP A 142 3.30 22.64 6.56
C ASP A 142 2.61 21.75 7.60
N ALA A 143 3.04 20.50 7.78
CA ALA A 143 2.36 19.56 8.65
C ALA A 143 2.88 19.62 10.09
N SER A 144 1.95 19.58 11.03
CA SER A 144 2.29 19.23 12.40
C SER A 144 2.54 17.73 12.52
N GLN A 145 3.37 17.32 13.51
CA GLN A 145 3.61 15.90 13.78
C GLN A 145 2.31 15.12 14.01
N ALA A 146 1.35 15.68 14.73
CA ALA A 146 0.06 15.05 14.99
C ALA A 146 -0.77 14.91 13.69
N GLY A 147 -0.86 15.98 12.88
CA GLY A 147 -1.59 15.93 11.61
C GLY A 147 -0.99 14.95 10.61
N PHE A 148 0.34 14.84 10.56
CA PHE A 148 1.03 13.85 9.75
C PHE A 148 0.71 12.42 10.21
N MET A 149 0.77 12.15 11.52
CA MET A 149 0.47 10.82 12.06
C MET A 149 -0.99 10.41 11.83
N ASP A 150 -1.93 11.33 11.99
CA ASP A 150 -3.35 11.09 11.71
C ASP A 150 -3.56 10.73 10.23
N ALA A 151 -2.93 11.48 9.32
CA ALA A 151 -2.97 11.20 7.88
C ALA A 151 -2.33 9.84 7.54
N ALA A 152 -1.21 9.47 8.17
CA ALA A 152 -0.54 8.20 7.96
C ALA A 152 -1.39 7.00 8.44
N ILE A 153 -2.06 7.12 9.58
CA ILE A 153 -2.99 6.10 10.08
C ILE A 153 -4.20 5.97 9.14
N ALA A 154 -4.76 7.08 8.67
CA ALA A 154 -5.86 7.07 7.71
C ALA A 154 -5.43 6.42 6.38
N ALA A 155 -4.26 6.77 5.86
CA ALA A 155 -3.70 6.19 4.65
C ALA A 155 -3.51 4.66 4.76
N LYS A 156 -2.96 4.17 5.88
CA LYS A 156 -2.81 2.74 6.14
C LYS A 156 -4.16 2.01 6.13
N THR A 157 -5.19 2.63 6.69
CA THR A 157 -6.54 2.05 6.77
C THR A 157 -7.27 2.08 5.43
N ASN A 158 -7.13 3.17 4.68
CA ASN A 158 -7.90 3.44 3.46
C ASN A 158 -7.22 2.94 2.18
N CYS A 159 -5.93 2.65 2.20
CA CYS A 159 -5.19 2.14 1.05
C CYS A 159 -5.87 0.87 0.48
N PRO A 160 -6.24 0.84 -0.81
CA PRO A 160 -6.88 -0.32 -1.43
C PRO A 160 -6.09 -1.62 -1.27
N ILE A 161 -4.76 -1.57 -1.34
CA ILE A 161 -3.92 -2.76 -1.18
C ILE A 161 -3.89 -3.21 0.30
N SER A 162 -3.81 -2.28 1.26
CA SER A 162 -3.95 -2.64 2.68
C SER A 162 -5.28 -3.35 2.97
N ARG A 163 -6.37 -2.87 2.37
CA ARG A 163 -7.71 -3.46 2.53
C ARG A 163 -7.86 -4.82 1.85
N LEU A 164 -7.07 -5.09 0.82
CA LEU A 164 -7.05 -6.36 0.11
C LEU A 164 -6.33 -7.44 0.92
N LEU A 165 -5.24 -7.08 1.60
CA LEU A 165 -4.39 -8.01 2.33
C LEU A 165 -5.01 -8.38 3.68
N LYS A 166 -4.94 -9.68 4.04
CA LYS A 166 -5.41 -10.19 5.33
C LYS A 166 -4.29 -10.29 6.38
N THR A 167 -3.07 -9.95 6.00
CA THR A 167 -1.91 -10.00 6.88
C THR A 167 -1.87 -8.80 7.82
N ASN A 168 -1.10 -8.92 8.92
CA ASN A 168 -0.84 -7.81 9.79
C ASN A 168 0.07 -6.78 9.11
N ILE A 169 -0.34 -5.51 9.10
CA ILE A 169 0.44 -4.40 8.57
C ILE A 169 0.78 -3.44 9.71
N SER A 170 2.05 -3.41 10.11
CA SER A 170 2.57 -2.40 11.03
C SER A 170 3.17 -1.21 10.27
N MET A 171 3.39 -0.11 10.97
CA MET A 171 3.92 1.11 10.35
C MET A 171 4.74 1.90 11.37
N THR A 172 5.92 2.33 10.95
CA THR A 172 6.71 3.39 11.58
C THR A 172 6.70 4.57 10.63
N ALA A 173 6.35 5.75 11.10
CA ALA A 173 6.29 6.93 10.24
C ALA A 173 6.99 8.11 10.91
N SER A 174 7.84 8.80 10.17
CA SER A 174 8.59 9.97 10.60
C SER A 174 8.39 11.13 9.64
N LEU A 175 8.28 12.31 10.23
CA LEU A 175 8.23 13.59 9.52
C LEU A 175 9.62 14.23 9.56
N ASP A 176 10.23 14.38 8.38
CA ASP A 176 11.49 15.09 8.22
C ASP A 176 11.23 16.60 8.40
N ARG A 177 12.13 17.28 9.10
CA ARG A 177 12.07 18.74 9.35
C ARG A 177 12.98 19.48 8.42
#